data_e13b7d6f6c166b5c826e4a5ddc5e381b
#
_entry.id   e13b7d6f6c166b5c826e4a5ddc5e381b
#
_cell.length_a   1.000
_cell.length_b   1.000
_cell.length_c   1.000
_cell.angle_alpha   90.00
_cell.angle_beta   90.00
_cell.angle_gamma   90.00
#
_symmetry.space_group_name_H-M   'P 1'
#
loop_
_entity.id
_entity.type
_entity.pdbx_description
1 polymer ?
#
loop_
_entity_poly.entity_id
_entity_poly.type
_entity_poly.pdbx_seq_one_letter_code
_entity_poly.pdbx_strand_id
1 'polypeptide(L)'
;MANWTATTTTTATPDQILEVLTHPEEIRRWSPIDFEVDELDSRRLAAGTRARVIGRVAGVRVGFDVEIHAADEELLELSADGPIGIDVRYELEPADAGSEVRASVSLRRGGGLTGRVVANATAALLSTGVLDGAAGRIARAAEIPA
;
A
#
# COMPACT_ATOMS: atom_id res chain seq x y z
N MET A 1 4.57 0.58 -18.71
CA MET A 1 4.05 0.09 -17.43
C MET A 1 3.09 1.11 -16.86
N ALA A 2 2.02 0.66 -16.25
CA ALA A 2 1.02 1.55 -15.70
C ALA A 2 1.41 1.97 -14.27
N ASN A 3 1.30 3.26 -14.02
CA ASN A 3 1.61 3.87 -12.73
C ASN A 3 0.44 4.74 -12.28
N TRP A 4 0.18 4.75 -10.98
CA TRP A 4 -0.81 5.62 -10.37
C TRP A 4 -0.18 6.36 -9.21
N THR A 5 -0.54 7.62 -9.03
CA THR A 5 -0.03 8.46 -7.94
C THR A 5 -1.18 9.24 -7.34
N ALA A 6 -1.21 9.31 -6.01
CA ALA A 6 -2.14 10.14 -5.26
C ALA A 6 -1.36 10.91 -4.21
N THR A 7 -1.75 12.17 -4.00
CA THR A 7 -1.11 13.04 -3.01
C THR A 7 -2.18 13.59 -2.07
N THR A 8 -1.89 13.60 -0.79
CA THR A 8 -2.76 14.20 0.22
C THR A 8 -1.93 14.92 1.28
N THR A 9 -2.56 15.82 2.00
CA THR A 9 -1.95 16.51 3.14
C THR A 9 -2.67 16.13 4.43
N THR A 10 -1.96 16.16 5.53
CA THR A 10 -2.49 15.85 6.86
C THR A 10 -1.82 16.72 7.91
N THR A 11 -2.49 16.93 9.03
CA THR A 11 -1.92 17.62 10.19
C THR A 11 -1.00 16.71 11.00
N ALA A 12 -0.97 15.42 10.71
CA ALA A 12 -0.12 14.44 11.41
C ALA A 12 1.35 14.60 11.03
N THR A 13 2.23 14.21 11.94
CA THR A 13 3.68 14.17 11.69
C THR A 13 4.04 12.94 10.86
N PRO A 14 5.21 12.92 10.19
CA PRO A 14 5.67 11.72 9.49
C PRO A 14 5.70 10.47 10.36
N ASP A 15 6.08 10.58 11.62
CA ASP A 15 6.06 9.46 12.57
C ASP A 15 4.68 8.87 12.76
N GLN A 16 3.66 9.72 12.90
CA GLN A 16 2.28 9.29 13.07
C GLN A 16 1.76 8.59 11.82
N ILE A 17 2.15 9.08 10.65
CA ILE A 17 1.79 8.44 9.38
C ILE A 17 2.47 7.09 9.24
N LEU A 18 3.74 6.99 9.59
CA LEU A 18 4.49 5.74 9.56
C LEU A 18 3.84 4.68 10.45
N GLU A 19 3.33 5.07 11.63
CA GLU A 19 2.58 4.16 12.49
C GLU A 19 1.39 3.55 11.77
N VAL A 20 0.60 4.36 11.09
CA VAL A 20 -0.58 3.90 10.33
C VAL A 20 -0.17 2.97 9.18
N LEU A 21 0.94 3.28 8.51
CA LEU A 21 1.41 2.52 7.36
C LEU A 21 2.05 1.18 7.72
N THR A 22 2.58 1.05 8.94
CA THR A 22 3.38 -0.13 9.32
C THR A 22 2.68 -1.09 10.27
N HIS A 23 1.53 -0.74 10.84
CA HIS A 23 0.74 -1.64 11.66
C HIS A 23 -0.25 -2.43 10.82
N PRO A 24 -0.17 -3.77 10.78
CA PRO A 24 -1.06 -4.58 9.95
C PRO A 24 -2.55 -4.36 10.21
N GLU A 25 -2.95 -4.11 11.46
CA GLU A 25 -4.35 -3.84 11.79
C GLU A 25 -4.83 -2.52 11.19
N GLU A 26 -3.98 -1.50 11.18
CA GLU A 26 -4.31 -0.21 10.58
C GLU A 26 -4.36 -0.30 9.05
N ILE A 27 -3.48 -1.10 8.45
CA ILE A 27 -3.44 -1.27 6.99
C ILE A 27 -4.78 -1.75 6.44
N ARG A 28 -5.49 -2.62 7.16
CA ARG A 28 -6.80 -3.11 6.74
C ARG A 28 -7.83 -1.99 6.57
N ARG A 29 -7.70 -0.91 7.34
CA ARG A 29 -8.63 0.21 7.32
C ARG A 29 -8.47 1.12 6.12
N TRP A 30 -7.23 1.27 5.62
CA TRP A 30 -6.97 2.19 4.52
C TRP A 30 -6.67 1.51 3.19
N SER A 31 -6.37 0.23 3.18
CA SER A 31 -6.03 -0.49 1.96
C SER A 31 -7.18 -0.44 0.94
N PRO A 32 -6.88 -0.18 -0.34
CA PRO A 32 -7.89 -0.19 -1.40
C PRO A 32 -8.32 -1.59 -1.80
N ILE A 33 -7.64 -2.63 -1.31
CA ILE A 33 -7.90 -4.02 -1.66
C ILE A 33 -8.09 -4.81 -0.37
N ASP A 34 -9.14 -5.63 -0.31
CA ASP A 34 -9.34 -6.56 0.80
C ASP A 34 -8.24 -7.61 0.78
N PHE A 35 -7.64 -7.86 1.92
CA PHE A 35 -6.58 -8.85 2.02
C PHE A 35 -6.55 -9.52 3.39
N GLU A 36 -5.93 -10.69 3.43
CA GLU A 36 -5.64 -11.41 4.67
C GLU A 36 -4.14 -11.67 4.73
N VAL A 37 -3.56 -11.49 5.91
CA VAL A 37 -2.15 -11.81 6.13
C VAL A 37 -2.07 -13.28 6.53
N ASP A 38 -1.44 -14.08 5.69
CA ASP A 38 -1.26 -15.51 5.93
C ASP A 38 -0.04 -15.77 6.81
N GLU A 39 1.07 -15.11 6.48
CA GLU A 39 2.30 -15.19 7.27
C GLU A 39 2.93 -13.81 7.39
N LEU A 40 3.44 -13.50 8.56
CA LEU A 40 4.16 -12.26 8.83
C LEU A 40 5.28 -12.56 9.81
N ASP A 41 6.51 -12.19 9.45
CA ASP A 41 7.69 -12.48 10.28
C ASP A 41 7.97 -11.41 11.33
N SER A 42 7.11 -10.39 11.43
CA SER A 42 7.29 -9.26 12.35
C SER A 42 5.95 -8.67 12.74
N ARG A 43 5.84 -8.11 13.94
CA ARG A 43 4.62 -7.44 14.42
C ARG A 43 4.38 -6.10 13.74
N ARG A 44 5.43 -5.50 13.21
CA ARG A 44 5.40 -4.20 12.57
C ARG A 44 6.24 -4.26 11.31
N LEU A 45 5.80 -3.63 10.25
CA LEU A 45 6.54 -3.59 9.00
C LEU A 45 7.81 -2.75 9.17
N ALA A 46 8.93 -3.34 8.81
CA ALA A 46 10.24 -2.71 8.82
C ALA A 46 11.00 -3.14 7.57
N ALA A 47 12.09 -2.45 7.26
CA ALA A 47 12.94 -2.87 6.14
C ALA A 47 13.39 -4.31 6.35
N GLY A 48 13.23 -5.13 5.33
CA GLY A 48 13.53 -6.56 5.38
C GLY A 48 12.38 -7.46 5.83
N THR A 49 11.28 -6.91 6.32
CA THR A 49 10.09 -7.69 6.68
C THR A 49 9.53 -8.39 5.46
N ARG A 50 9.16 -9.65 5.62
CA ARG A 50 8.49 -10.44 4.60
C ARG A 50 7.15 -10.92 5.11
N ALA A 51 6.17 -10.93 4.21
CA ALA A 51 4.83 -11.38 4.53
C ALA A 51 4.24 -12.13 3.35
N ARG A 52 3.34 -13.06 3.64
CA ARG A 52 2.49 -13.66 2.63
C ARG A 52 1.09 -13.14 2.82
N VAL A 53 0.52 -12.59 1.77
CA VAL A 53 -0.77 -11.92 1.79
C VAL A 53 -1.66 -12.53 0.73
N ILE A 54 -2.92 -12.75 1.07
CA ILE A 54 -3.94 -13.18 0.13
C ILE A 54 -4.91 -12.03 -0.07
N GLY A 55 -4.92 -11.48 -1.28
CA GLY A 55 -5.82 -10.41 -1.67
C GLY A 55 -6.99 -10.92 -2.50
N ARG A 56 -8.02 -10.10 -2.61
CA ARG A 56 -9.14 -10.35 -3.52
C ARG A 56 -9.21 -9.24 -4.56
N VAL A 57 -9.11 -9.62 -5.81
CA VAL A 57 -9.21 -8.69 -6.93
C VAL A 57 -10.28 -9.24 -7.89
N ALA A 58 -11.33 -8.47 -8.11
CA ALA A 58 -12.46 -8.86 -8.96
C ALA A 58 -13.06 -10.23 -8.56
N GLY A 59 -13.13 -10.51 -7.25
CA GLY A 59 -13.67 -11.77 -6.73
C GLY A 59 -12.70 -12.94 -6.78
N VAL A 60 -11.48 -12.75 -7.27
CA VAL A 60 -10.47 -13.80 -7.36
C VAL A 60 -9.51 -13.68 -6.19
N ARG A 61 -9.26 -14.79 -5.50
CA ARG A 61 -8.24 -14.85 -4.44
C ARG A 61 -6.86 -14.97 -5.07
N VAL A 62 -5.96 -14.09 -4.69
CA VAL A 62 -4.61 -14.02 -5.24
C VAL A 62 -3.60 -13.94 -4.11
N GLY A 63 -2.62 -14.83 -4.11
CA GLY A 63 -1.52 -14.82 -3.14
C GLY A 63 -0.36 -13.96 -3.61
N PHE A 64 0.20 -13.19 -2.69
CA PHE A 64 1.37 -12.36 -2.94
C PHE A 64 2.43 -12.59 -1.88
N ASP A 65 3.69 -12.63 -2.30
CA ASP A 65 4.82 -12.56 -1.41
C ASP A 65 5.26 -11.10 -1.34
N VAL A 66 5.18 -10.53 -0.14
CA VAL A 66 5.47 -9.10 0.10
C VAL A 66 6.82 -8.96 0.77
N GLU A 67 7.62 -8.02 0.27
CA GLU A 67 8.89 -7.65 0.89
C GLU A 67 8.91 -6.14 1.11
N ILE A 68 9.25 -5.73 2.33
CA ILE A 68 9.39 -4.34 2.69
C ILE A 68 10.84 -3.93 2.45
N HIS A 69 11.05 -2.98 1.54
CA HIS A 69 12.39 -2.50 1.17
C HIS A 69 12.84 -1.34 2.04
N ALA A 70 11.91 -0.48 2.43
CA ALA A 70 12.18 0.66 3.29
C ALA A 70 10.96 0.98 4.13
N ALA A 71 11.16 1.33 5.39
CA ALA A 71 10.10 1.77 6.29
C ALA A 71 10.70 2.72 7.33
N ASP A 72 10.69 4.00 7.02
CA ASP A 72 11.20 5.06 7.89
C ASP A 72 10.30 6.30 7.79
N GLU A 73 10.70 7.39 8.44
CA GLU A 73 9.92 8.63 8.49
C GLU A 73 9.75 9.33 7.13
N GLU A 74 10.55 8.95 6.13
CA GLU A 74 10.52 9.57 4.82
C GLU A 74 9.87 8.69 3.77
N LEU A 75 9.88 7.36 3.97
CA LEU A 75 9.54 6.43 2.91
C LEU A 75 9.07 5.08 3.45
N LEU A 76 7.96 4.62 2.92
CA LEU A 76 7.59 3.20 2.96
C LEU A 76 7.61 2.68 1.52
N GLU A 77 8.45 1.69 1.25
CA GLU A 77 8.55 1.08 -0.06
C GLU A 77 8.45 -0.43 0.06
N LEU A 78 7.59 -1.02 -0.74
CA LEU A 78 7.41 -2.47 -0.74
C LEU A 78 7.14 -2.99 -2.14
N SER A 79 7.38 -4.28 -2.32
CA SER A 79 6.97 -5.00 -3.51
C SER A 79 6.13 -6.21 -3.11
N ALA A 80 5.17 -6.55 -3.96
CA ALA A 80 4.35 -7.73 -3.83
C ALA A 80 4.45 -8.53 -5.13
N ASP A 81 4.82 -9.80 -5.01
CA ASP A 81 5.00 -10.69 -6.16
C ASP A 81 3.99 -11.83 -6.10
N GLY A 82 3.26 -12.02 -7.18
CA GLY A 82 2.24 -13.03 -7.34
C GLY A 82 1.96 -13.25 -8.82
N PRO A 83 0.69 -13.44 -9.24
CA PRO A 83 0.34 -13.50 -10.66
C PRO A 83 0.75 -12.24 -11.42
N ILE A 84 0.84 -11.11 -10.71
CA ILE A 84 1.43 -9.87 -11.19
C ILE A 84 2.41 -9.36 -10.14
N GLY A 85 3.29 -8.43 -10.52
CA GLY A 85 4.12 -7.70 -9.57
C GLY A 85 3.53 -6.33 -9.30
N ILE A 86 3.56 -5.92 -8.04
CA ILE A 86 3.08 -4.60 -7.60
C ILE A 86 4.19 -3.94 -6.80
N ASP A 87 4.57 -2.74 -7.17
CA ASP A 87 5.51 -1.92 -6.40
C ASP A 87 4.75 -0.74 -5.81
N VAL A 88 4.87 -0.56 -4.50
CA VAL A 88 4.16 0.49 -3.75
C VAL A 88 5.16 1.36 -3.04
N ARG A 89 4.94 2.67 -3.11
CA ARG A 89 5.80 3.65 -2.48
C ARG A 89 4.96 4.75 -1.85
N TYR A 90 5.19 5.00 -0.57
CA TYR A 90 4.62 6.13 0.16
C TYR A 90 5.74 7.04 0.58
N GLU A 91 5.78 8.25 0.01
CA GLU A 91 6.76 9.27 0.37
C GLU A 91 6.11 10.23 1.36
N LEU A 92 6.82 10.51 2.45
CA LEU A 92 6.34 11.38 3.54
C LEU A 92 7.25 12.60 3.62
N GLU A 93 6.68 13.79 3.41
CA GLU A 93 7.42 15.04 3.51
C GLU A 93 6.82 15.94 4.60
N PRO A 94 7.63 16.51 5.49
CA PRO A 94 7.14 17.50 6.42
C PRO A 94 6.58 18.72 5.67
N ALA A 95 5.45 19.23 6.13
CA ALA A 95 4.82 20.44 5.60
C ALA A 95 4.54 21.41 6.75
N ASP A 96 4.17 22.64 6.42
CA ASP A 96 4.00 23.73 7.42
C ASP A 96 3.07 23.34 8.58
N ALA A 97 2.00 22.61 8.31
CA ALA A 97 0.99 22.24 9.31
C ALA A 97 0.87 20.73 9.50
N GLY A 98 1.90 19.97 9.17
CA GLY A 98 1.87 18.50 9.29
C GLY A 98 2.76 17.83 8.26
N SER A 99 2.15 17.09 7.34
CA SER A 99 2.89 16.32 6.33
C SER A 99 2.15 16.24 5.01
N GLU A 100 2.91 15.98 3.95
CA GLU A 100 2.39 15.60 2.66
C GLU A 100 2.68 14.11 2.44
N VAL A 101 1.68 13.35 2.00
CA VAL A 101 1.80 11.93 1.69
C VAL A 101 1.60 11.75 0.19
N ARG A 102 2.59 11.16 -0.48
CA ARG A 102 2.50 10.82 -1.88
C ARG A 102 2.53 9.30 -2.02
N ALA A 103 1.43 8.73 -2.46
CA ALA A 103 1.30 7.31 -2.72
C ALA A 103 1.51 7.02 -4.20
N SER A 104 2.34 6.05 -4.52
CA SER A 104 2.59 5.63 -5.89
C SER A 104 2.49 4.12 -5.99
N VAL A 105 1.81 3.63 -7.02
CA VAL A 105 1.67 2.21 -7.31
C VAL A 105 2.07 1.96 -8.75
N SER A 106 2.93 0.97 -8.96
CA SER A 106 3.33 0.53 -10.29
C SER A 106 3.02 -0.95 -10.44
N LEU A 107 2.50 -1.34 -11.60
CA LEU A 107 2.25 -2.74 -11.92
C LEU A 107 3.34 -3.27 -12.83
N ARG A 108 3.92 -4.41 -12.46
CA ARG A 108 4.83 -5.19 -13.31
C ARG A 108 4.02 -6.31 -13.95
N ARG A 109 4.30 -6.65 -15.18
CA ARG A 109 3.58 -7.70 -15.88
C ARG A 109 3.72 -9.05 -15.20
N GLY A 110 2.58 -9.72 -15.02
CA GLY A 110 2.53 -11.12 -14.64
C GLY A 110 2.53 -12.02 -15.87
N GLY A 111 2.84 -13.30 -15.68
CA GLY A 111 2.81 -14.29 -16.72
C GLY A 111 1.44 -14.96 -16.86
N GLY A 112 1.13 -15.41 -18.09
CA GLY A 112 -0.04 -16.23 -18.37
C GLY A 112 -1.38 -15.49 -18.35
N LEU A 113 -2.45 -16.26 -18.53
CA LEU A 113 -3.81 -15.73 -18.59
C LEU A 113 -4.27 -15.15 -17.25
N THR A 114 -3.97 -15.84 -16.16
CA THR A 114 -4.30 -15.38 -14.81
C THR A 114 -3.64 -14.03 -14.52
N GLY A 115 -2.38 -13.87 -14.88
CA GLY A 115 -1.67 -12.62 -14.71
C GLY A 115 -2.32 -11.47 -15.47
N ARG A 116 -2.79 -11.72 -16.69
CA ARG A 116 -3.50 -10.70 -17.48
C ARG A 116 -4.81 -10.28 -16.85
N VAL A 117 -5.61 -11.25 -16.39
CA VAL A 117 -6.90 -10.98 -15.76
C VAL A 117 -6.70 -10.15 -14.49
N VAL A 118 -5.77 -10.55 -13.63
CA VAL A 118 -5.48 -9.83 -12.39
C VAL A 118 -4.92 -8.45 -12.67
N ALA A 119 -4.01 -8.31 -13.64
CA ALA A 119 -3.44 -7.01 -14.02
C ALA A 119 -4.52 -6.05 -14.53
N ASN A 120 -5.42 -6.52 -15.40
CA ASN A 120 -6.49 -5.70 -15.94
C ASN A 120 -7.48 -5.28 -14.85
N ALA A 121 -7.84 -6.20 -13.94
CA ALA A 121 -8.75 -5.91 -12.83
C ALA A 121 -8.12 -4.90 -11.86
N THR A 122 -6.84 -5.05 -11.55
CA THR A 122 -6.12 -4.14 -10.66
C THR A 122 -5.99 -2.76 -11.29
N ALA A 123 -5.65 -2.69 -12.58
CA ALA A 123 -5.57 -1.42 -13.30
C ALA A 123 -6.92 -0.71 -13.34
N ALA A 124 -8.01 -1.45 -13.59
CA ALA A 124 -9.35 -0.88 -13.57
C ALA A 124 -9.71 -0.32 -12.20
N LEU A 125 -9.40 -1.05 -11.14
CA LEU A 125 -9.65 -0.61 -9.76
C LEU A 125 -8.87 0.67 -9.44
N LEU A 126 -7.58 0.71 -9.76
CA LEU A 126 -6.73 1.89 -9.50
C LEU A 126 -7.18 3.10 -10.33
N SER A 127 -7.73 2.88 -11.51
CA SER A 127 -8.23 3.95 -12.38
C SER A 127 -9.54 4.59 -11.87
N THR A 128 -10.20 3.99 -10.87
CA THR A 128 -11.45 4.54 -10.29
C THR A 128 -11.21 5.54 -9.15
N GLY A 129 -9.96 5.92 -8.87
CA GLY A 129 -9.65 6.86 -7.78
C GLY A 129 -9.50 6.17 -6.42
N VAL A 130 -9.37 4.87 -6.38
CA VAL A 130 -9.22 4.09 -5.16
C VAL A 130 -7.96 4.49 -4.39
N LEU A 131 -6.88 4.83 -5.10
CA LEU A 131 -5.63 5.25 -4.46
C LEU A 131 -5.79 6.61 -3.75
N ASP A 132 -6.53 7.54 -4.35
CA ASP A 132 -6.85 8.82 -3.70
C ASP A 132 -7.67 8.58 -2.43
N GLY A 133 -8.63 7.69 -2.47
CA GLY A 133 -9.42 7.30 -1.30
C GLY A 133 -8.56 6.68 -0.20
N ALA A 134 -7.62 5.81 -0.56
CA ALA A 134 -6.70 5.19 0.38
C ALA A 134 -5.79 6.25 1.03
N ALA A 135 -5.22 7.16 0.24
CA ALA A 135 -4.40 8.25 0.76
C ALA A 135 -5.18 9.12 1.75
N GLY A 136 -6.43 9.44 1.42
CA GLY A 136 -7.31 10.19 2.33
C GLY A 136 -7.60 9.46 3.64
N ARG A 137 -7.79 8.15 3.59
CA ARG A 137 -7.99 7.33 4.79
C ARG A 137 -6.73 7.28 5.66
N ILE A 138 -5.57 7.17 5.05
CA ILE A 138 -4.28 7.21 5.75
C ILE A 138 -4.14 8.55 6.49
N ALA A 139 -4.40 9.66 5.80
CA ALA A 139 -4.31 10.99 6.38
C ALA A 139 -5.23 11.13 7.60
N ARG A 140 -6.48 10.70 7.47
CA ARG A 140 -7.45 10.78 8.59
C ARG A 140 -7.09 9.88 9.75
N ALA A 141 -6.63 8.65 9.47
CA ALA A 141 -6.21 7.72 10.52
C ALA A 141 -5.03 8.24 11.32
N ALA A 142 -4.07 8.89 10.64
CA ALA A 142 -2.90 9.47 11.28
C ALA A 142 -3.23 10.70 12.15
N GLU A 143 -4.33 11.40 11.84
CA GLU A 143 -4.79 12.58 12.59
C GLU A 143 -5.53 12.22 13.87
N ILE A 144 -5.99 10.98 14.02
CA ILE A 144 -6.70 10.53 15.21
C ILE A 144 -5.68 10.30 16.33
N PRO A 145 -5.85 10.95 17.52
CA PRO A 145 -4.94 10.70 18.63
C PRO A 145 -5.01 9.24 19.07
N ALA A 146 -3.85 8.69 19.38
CA ALA A 146 -3.75 7.32 19.89
C ALA A 146 -4.37 7.21 21.28
#